data_9847282f03b5a12e02147876542437a7
#
_entry.id   9847282f03b5a12e02147876542437a7
#
_cell.length_a   1.000
_cell.length_b   1.000
_cell.length_c   1.000
_cell.angle_alpha   90.00
_cell.angle_beta   90.00
_cell.angle_gamma   90.00
#
_symmetry.space_group_name_H-M   'P 1'
#
loop_
_entity.id
_entity.type
_entity.pdbx_description
1 polymer ?
#
loop_
_entity_poly.entity_id
_entity_poly.type
_entity_poly.pdbx_seq_one_letter_code
_entity_poly.pdbx_strand_id
1 'polypeptide(L)'
;MLSRILVTALMLAALPASAQSHRNLYMYQGADRDQRILEGAKKEKQVVVYTSLNTKDSVPITQAFEKKYGVKVELWRSSSEKVLQRALTEARAGRHAVDAFELNGPEMEALYREGLLEEFWSPHFKHLPPAAFAKHKHYVADRFNFFTIAYNTRLVKPDEVPNSYEDLLHPRWVGKIGIEASDDDWFASIVKHMGEAKGLAFFRKLAQMKPQLRTGHTLLAELVAAGEIPLVATIYNHNAERLLVNGAPIKWKALDPTFGRPNAVAVTKRTQRPHAALLFVDYMLSPEGQELLKQRNRVPASTAVETSLNKFPFHMIDPVIVLDEQAKWEKHWSELFLKGQAIKREAD
;
A
#
# COMPACT_ATOMS: atom_id res chain seq x y z
N MET A 1 -69.01 10.03 36.85
CA MET A 1 -68.60 9.01 35.87
C MET A 1 -67.43 9.57 35.05
N LEU A 2 -66.20 9.28 35.43
CA LEU A 2 -64.96 9.68 34.67
C LEU A 2 -64.43 8.46 33.91
N SER A 3 -64.52 8.53 32.59
CA SER A 3 -64.03 7.51 31.68
C SER A 3 -62.53 7.69 31.50
N ARG A 4 -61.68 6.73 31.92
CA ARG A 4 -60.26 6.69 31.71
C ARG A 4 -59.99 6.06 30.36
N ILE A 5 -59.48 6.86 29.42
CA ILE A 5 -58.93 6.38 28.12
C ILE A 5 -57.52 5.90 28.35
N LEU A 6 -57.29 4.60 28.17
CA LEU A 6 -55.97 3.96 28.24
C LEU A 6 -55.34 4.08 26.85
N VAL A 7 -54.31 4.94 26.70
CA VAL A 7 -53.52 5.03 25.48
C VAL A 7 -52.38 4.01 25.59
N THR A 8 -52.49 2.90 24.87
CA THR A 8 -51.44 1.90 24.76
C THR A 8 -50.42 2.36 23.71
N ALA A 9 -49.29 2.85 24.16
CA ALA A 9 -48.16 3.17 23.29
C ALA A 9 -47.49 1.88 22.79
N LEU A 10 -47.67 1.58 21.51
CA LEU A 10 -46.97 0.49 20.83
C LEU A 10 -45.51 0.94 20.60
N MET A 11 -44.57 0.50 21.44
CA MET A 11 -43.12 0.63 21.15
C MET A 11 -42.81 -0.36 20.05
N LEU A 12 -42.65 0.13 18.82
CA LEU A 12 -41.96 -0.60 17.77
C LEU A 12 -40.46 -0.73 18.18
N ALA A 13 -40.08 -1.91 18.68
CA ALA A 13 -38.71 -2.28 18.83
C ALA A 13 -38.09 -2.40 17.43
N ALA A 14 -37.34 -1.40 17.02
CA ALA A 14 -36.48 -1.51 15.85
C ALA A 14 -35.44 -2.59 16.13
N LEU A 15 -35.66 -3.80 15.60
CA LEU A 15 -34.66 -4.84 15.57
C LEU A 15 -33.40 -4.27 14.86
N PRO A 16 -32.18 -4.41 15.43
CA PRO A 16 -30.99 -4.03 14.72
C PRO A 16 -30.97 -4.85 13.44
N ALA A 17 -30.98 -4.19 12.28
CA ALA A 17 -30.73 -4.83 11.00
C ALA A 17 -29.37 -5.53 11.14
N SER A 18 -29.36 -6.85 11.28
CA SER A 18 -28.16 -7.65 11.26
C SER A 18 -27.46 -7.33 9.96
N ALA A 19 -26.25 -6.74 10.05
CA ALA A 19 -25.48 -6.37 8.89
C ALA A 19 -25.23 -7.64 8.07
N GLN A 20 -25.98 -7.78 6.99
CA GLN A 20 -25.93 -8.95 6.13
C GLN A 20 -24.55 -8.97 5.46
N SER A 21 -23.82 -10.05 5.66
CA SER A 21 -22.56 -10.27 4.96
C SER A 21 -22.81 -10.34 3.45
N HIS A 22 -22.02 -9.61 2.66
CA HIS A 22 -22.12 -9.63 1.20
C HIS A 22 -21.36 -10.80 0.58
N ARG A 23 -20.90 -11.77 1.38
CA ARG A 23 -20.09 -12.92 0.98
C ARG A 23 -20.66 -13.65 -0.23
N ASN A 24 -21.98 -13.88 -0.28
CA ASN A 24 -22.60 -14.57 -1.40
C ASN A 24 -22.42 -13.83 -2.75
N LEU A 25 -22.45 -12.50 -2.72
CA LEU A 25 -22.15 -11.68 -3.89
C LEU A 25 -20.65 -11.72 -4.22
N TYR A 26 -19.81 -11.49 -3.21
CA TYR A 26 -18.35 -11.39 -3.41
C TYR A 26 -17.72 -12.69 -3.87
N MET A 27 -18.28 -13.83 -3.49
CA MET A 27 -17.79 -15.16 -3.88
C MET A 27 -18.52 -15.76 -5.08
N TYR A 28 -19.48 -15.04 -5.68
CA TYR A 28 -20.25 -15.55 -6.81
C TYR A 28 -19.39 -15.70 -8.07
N GLN A 29 -19.49 -16.86 -8.74
CA GLN A 29 -18.70 -17.24 -9.91
C GLN A 29 -19.56 -17.73 -11.10
N GLY A 30 -20.86 -17.44 -11.06
CA GLY A 30 -21.76 -17.83 -12.16
C GLY A 30 -21.46 -17.06 -13.46
N ALA A 31 -21.94 -17.58 -14.59
CA ALA A 31 -21.68 -17.01 -15.92
C ALA A 31 -22.21 -15.56 -16.08
N ASP A 32 -23.18 -15.16 -15.30
CA ASP A 32 -23.79 -13.83 -15.31
C ASP A 32 -23.20 -12.86 -14.26
N ARG A 33 -22.07 -13.26 -13.60
CA ARG A 33 -21.42 -12.49 -12.54
C ARG A 33 -21.15 -11.05 -12.93
N ASP A 34 -20.48 -10.85 -14.03
CA ASP A 34 -20.02 -9.51 -14.43
C ASP A 34 -21.21 -8.61 -14.79
N GLN A 35 -22.24 -9.15 -15.41
CA GLN A 35 -23.49 -8.43 -15.67
C GLN A 35 -24.18 -8.03 -14.35
N ARG A 36 -24.33 -8.96 -13.41
CA ARG A 36 -24.95 -8.68 -12.09
C ARG A 36 -24.21 -7.59 -11.33
N ILE A 37 -22.88 -7.68 -11.30
CA ILE A 37 -22.04 -6.69 -10.61
C ILE A 37 -22.22 -5.31 -11.26
N LEU A 38 -22.15 -5.23 -12.59
CA LEU A 38 -22.29 -3.98 -13.32
C LEU A 38 -23.70 -3.36 -13.12
N GLU A 39 -24.76 -4.15 -13.24
CA GLU A 39 -26.13 -3.66 -13.05
C GLU A 39 -26.37 -3.19 -11.61
N GLY A 40 -25.87 -3.94 -10.62
CA GLY A 40 -25.92 -3.54 -9.20
C GLY A 40 -25.15 -2.25 -8.93
N ALA A 41 -23.92 -2.16 -9.42
CA ALA A 41 -23.08 -0.97 -9.26
C ALA A 41 -23.72 0.28 -9.90
N LYS A 42 -24.36 0.15 -11.06
CA LYS A 42 -25.11 1.25 -11.70
C LYS A 42 -26.29 1.71 -10.87
N LYS A 43 -26.97 0.81 -10.15
CA LYS A 43 -28.06 1.16 -9.20
C LYS A 43 -27.50 1.85 -7.97
N GLU A 44 -26.33 1.45 -7.49
CA GLU A 44 -25.61 2.04 -6.36
C GLU A 44 -24.99 3.40 -6.71
N LYS A 45 -24.71 3.66 -8.01
CA LYS A 45 -24.26 4.93 -8.62
C LYS A 45 -22.85 5.38 -8.26
N GLN A 46 -22.33 4.99 -7.13
CA GLN A 46 -21.02 5.43 -6.62
C GLN A 46 -20.32 4.35 -5.80
N VAL A 47 -19.02 4.51 -5.60
CA VAL A 47 -18.17 3.76 -4.67
C VAL A 47 -17.30 4.72 -3.88
N VAL A 48 -17.19 4.52 -2.57
CA VAL A 48 -16.28 5.26 -1.70
C VAL A 48 -14.99 4.44 -1.50
N VAL A 49 -13.87 5.00 -1.92
CA VAL A 49 -12.56 4.33 -1.87
C VAL A 49 -11.62 5.10 -0.96
N TYR A 50 -11.08 4.41 0.04
CA TYR A 50 -9.98 4.94 0.85
C TYR A 50 -8.67 4.35 0.35
N THR A 51 -7.71 5.24 0.01
CA THR A 51 -6.46 4.81 -0.63
C THR A 51 -5.24 5.54 -0.10
N SER A 52 -4.09 4.87 -0.16
CA SER A 52 -2.77 5.47 0.00
C SER A 52 -2.08 5.80 -1.33
N LEU A 53 -2.65 5.39 -2.45
CA LEU A 53 -2.11 5.68 -3.78
C LEU A 53 -2.09 7.20 -4.03
N ASN A 54 -0.94 7.71 -4.44
CA ASN A 54 -0.76 9.15 -4.71
C ASN A 54 -1.82 9.67 -5.69
N THR A 55 -2.31 10.88 -5.48
CA THR A 55 -3.37 11.50 -6.32
C THR A 55 -3.00 11.60 -7.79
N LYS A 56 -1.71 11.82 -8.12
CA LYS A 56 -1.21 11.79 -9.51
C LYS A 56 -1.46 10.45 -10.22
N ASP A 57 -1.58 9.37 -9.46
CA ASP A 57 -1.81 8.02 -9.97
C ASP A 57 -3.27 7.59 -9.79
N SER A 58 -3.86 7.80 -8.60
CA SER A 58 -5.22 7.35 -8.30
C SER A 58 -6.30 8.09 -9.09
N VAL A 59 -6.18 9.42 -9.28
CA VAL A 59 -7.19 10.20 -9.99
C VAL A 59 -7.37 9.75 -11.45
N PRO A 60 -6.32 9.58 -12.27
CA PRO A 60 -6.50 9.08 -13.63
C PRO A 60 -7.08 7.67 -13.71
N ILE A 61 -6.75 6.79 -12.74
CA ILE A 61 -7.29 5.43 -12.68
C ILE A 61 -8.79 5.46 -12.35
N THR A 62 -9.19 6.26 -11.36
CA THR A 62 -10.61 6.39 -10.98
C THR A 62 -11.42 7.07 -12.07
N GLN A 63 -10.89 8.07 -12.77
CA GLN A 63 -11.54 8.69 -13.92
C GLN A 63 -11.74 7.71 -15.08
N ALA A 64 -10.79 6.81 -15.34
CA ALA A 64 -10.94 5.77 -16.35
C ALA A 64 -12.04 4.77 -15.95
N PHE A 65 -12.11 4.38 -14.68
CA PHE A 65 -13.19 3.58 -14.12
C PHE A 65 -14.56 4.25 -14.30
N GLU A 66 -14.69 5.52 -13.89
CA GLU A 66 -15.93 6.30 -14.03
C GLU A 66 -16.39 6.39 -15.48
N LYS A 67 -15.45 6.69 -16.39
CA LYS A 67 -15.73 6.78 -17.83
C LYS A 67 -16.24 5.45 -18.40
N LYS A 68 -15.66 4.33 -17.95
CA LYS A 68 -15.99 2.99 -18.44
C LYS A 68 -17.34 2.50 -17.94
N TYR A 69 -17.64 2.69 -16.66
CA TYR A 69 -18.78 2.04 -16.01
C TYR A 69 -19.94 2.98 -15.67
N GLY A 70 -19.72 4.30 -15.69
CA GLY A 70 -20.72 5.30 -15.29
C GLY A 70 -21.00 5.30 -13.79
N VAL A 71 -20.11 4.74 -12.96
CA VAL A 71 -20.17 4.69 -11.51
C VAL A 71 -19.18 5.70 -10.94
N LYS A 72 -19.62 6.62 -10.09
CA LYS A 72 -18.78 7.66 -9.48
C LYS A 72 -17.84 7.07 -8.43
N VAL A 73 -16.63 7.63 -8.32
CA VAL A 73 -15.65 7.28 -7.27
C VAL A 73 -15.48 8.46 -6.33
N GLU A 74 -15.91 8.28 -5.09
CA GLU A 74 -15.56 9.20 -4.00
C GLU A 74 -14.24 8.74 -3.40
N LEU A 75 -13.17 9.46 -3.74
CA LEU A 75 -11.82 9.10 -3.33
C LEU A 75 -11.40 9.89 -2.09
N TRP A 76 -11.05 9.18 -1.02
CA TRP A 76 -10.34 9.78 0.11
C TRP A 76 -8.93 9.21 0.19
N ARG A 77 -7.93 10.11 0.06
CA ARG A 77 -6.52 9.74 0.04
C ARG A 77 -5.79 10.26 1.28
N SER A 78 -5.04 9.37 1.95
CA SER A 78 -4.06 9.73 2.98
C SER A 78 -2.93 8.69 3.03
N SER A 79 -2.02 8.78 4.02
CA SER A 79 -1.08 7.68 4.29
C SER A 79 -1.84 6.44 4.77
N SER A 80 -1.29 5.24 4.57
CA SER A 80 -1.95 3.98 4.96
C SER A 80 -2.31 3.96 6.45
N GLU A 81 -1.43 4.46 7.32
CA GLU A 81 -1.66 4.54 8.77
C GLU A 81 -2.84 5.47 9.12
N LYS A 82 -2.91 6.65 8.46
CA LYS A 82 -4.03 7.59 8.65
C LYS A 82 -5.35 7.01 8.14
N VAL A 83 -5.31 6.25 7.03
CA VAL A 83 -6.50 5.53 6.51
C VAL A 83 -6.96 4.47 7.50
N LEU A 84 -6.06 3.64 8.00
CA LEU A 84 -6.35 2.63 9.02
C LEU A 84 -6.99 3.27 10.26
N GLN A 85 -6.38 4.31 10.80
CA GLN A 85 -6.87 5.04 11.98
C GLN A 85 -8.29 5.58 11.77
N ARG A 86 -8.56 6.19 10.62
CA ARG A 86 -9.89 6.69 10.25
C ARG A 86 -10.89 5.55 10.15
N ALA A 87 -10.56 4.48 9.43
CA ALA A 87 -11.46 3.34 9.25
C ALA A 87 -11.85 2.69 10.59
N LEU A 88 -10.88 2.51 11.49
CA LEU A 88 -11.12 1.99 12.84
C LEU A 88 -12.00 2.93 13.67
N THR A 89 -11.77 4.24 13.60
CA THR A 89 -12.56 5.24 14.32
C THR A 89 -14.01 5.25 13.83
N GLU A 90 -14.21 5.21 12.51
CA GLU A 90 -15.54 5.16 11.90
C GLU A 90 -16.27 3.86 12.26
N ALA A 91 -15.59 2.72 12.18
CA ALA A 91 -16.15 1.42 12.52
C ALA A 91 -16.58 1.33 13.99
N ARG A 92 -15.76 1.82 14.94
CA ARG A 92 -16.11 1.91 16.37
C ARG A 92 -17.30 2.81 16.63
N ALA A 93 -17.51 3.85 15.81
CA ALA A 93 -18.67 4.71 15.85
C ALA A 93 -19.90 4.14 15.09
N GLY A 94 -19.83 2.89 14.61
CA GLY A 94 -20.90 2.25 13.83
C GLY A 94 -21.11 2.83 12.43
N ARG A 95 -20.15 3.63 11.93
CA ARG A 95 -20.18 4.22 10.59
C ARG A 95 -19.39 3.35 9.62
N HIS A 96 -20.03 2.95 8.53
CA HIS A 96 -19.48 2.12 7.47
C HIS A 96 -19.52 2.89 6.14
N ALA A 97 -18.72 3.98 6.08
CA ALA A 97 -18.74 4.91 4.94
C ALA A 97 -17.96 4.39 3.73
N VAL A 98 -16.88 3.64 3.98
CA VAL A 98 -15.97 3.14 2.96
C VAL A 98 -16.46 1.81 2.37
N ASP A 99 -16.30 1.66 1.06
CA ASP A 99 -16.73 0.46 0.32
C ASP A 99 -15.55 -0.41 -0.10
N ALA A 100 -14.43 0.21 -0.47
CA ALA A 100 -13.20 -0.49 -0.86
C ALA A 100 -11.96 0.23 -0.31
N PHE A 101 -10.94 -0.56 0.00
CA PHE A 101 -9.63 -0.07 0.41
C PHE A 101 -8.59 -0.38 -0.65
N GLU A 102 -7.56 0.48 -0.71
CA GLU A 102 -6.31 0.28 -1.43
C GLU A 102 -5.17 0.84 -0.57
N LEU A 103 -4.41 -0.07 0.12
CA LEU A 103 -3.43 0.27 1.16
C LEU A 103 -2.22 -0.66 1.11
N ASN A 104 -1.19 -0.33 1.90
CA ASN A 104 -0.09 -1.24 2.14
C ASN A 104 -0.56 -2.52 2.87
N GLY A 105 0.18 -3.60 2.69
CA GLY A 105 -0.16 -4.89 3.25
C GLY A 105 -0.35 -4.93 4.77
N PRO A 106 0.54 -4.35 5.59
CA PRO A 106 0.37 -4.37 7.05
C PRO A 106 -0.94 -3.72 7.52
N GLU A 107 -1.32 -2.56 6.96
CA GLU A 107 -2.57 -1.91 7.32
C GLU A 107 -3.80 -2.67 6.81
N MET A 108 -3.69 -3.36 5.66
CA MET A 108 -4.74 -4.29 5.21
C MET A 108 -4.89 -5.47 6.16
N GLU A 109 -3.79 -6.04 6.65
CA GLU A 109 -3.82 -7.10 7.65
C GLU A 109 -4.47 -6.63 8.95
N ALA A 110 -4.19 -5.41 9.40
CA ALA A 110 -4.84 -4.81 10.56
C ALA A 110 -6.35 -4.66 10.36
N LEU A 111 -6.80 -4.15 9.20
CA LEU A 111 -8.23 -4.07 8.86
C LEU A 111 -8.92 -5.44 8.83
N TYR A 112 -8.22 -6.47 8.33
CA TYR A 112 -8.71 -7.84 8.37
C TYR A 112 -8.89 -8.35 9.80
N ARG A 113 -7.91 -8.18 10.67
CA ARG A 113 -7.96 -8.62 12.09
C ARG A 113 -9.07 -7.92 12.87
N GLU A 114 -9.38 -6.68 12.52
CA GLU A 114 -10.51 -5.92 13.07
C GLU A 114 -11.87 -6.31 12.46
N GLY A 115 -11.90 -7.29 11.54
CA GLY A 115 -13.13 -7.82 10.96
C GLY A 115 -13.84 -6.85 10.00
N LEU A 116 -13.12 -5.90 9.41
CA LEU A 116 -13.68 -4.89 8.51
C LEU A 116 -13.72 -5.33 7.05
N LEU A 117 -12.92 -6.33 6.67
CA LEU A 117 -12.83 -6.84 5.30
C LEU A 117 -13.67 -8.10 5.11
N GLU A 118 -14.07 -8.38 3.87
CA GLU A 118 -14.74 -9.60 3.49
C GLU A 118 -13.93 -10.34 2.41
N GLU A 119 -13.98 -11.67 2.43
CA GLU A 119 -13.40 -12.49 1.38
C GLU A 119 -14.13 -12.26 0.06
N PHE A 120 -13.37 -12.20 -1.04
CA PHE A 120 -13.92 -12.01 -2.37
C PHE A 120 -13.18 -12.87 -3.39
N TRP A 121 -13.81 -13.08 -4.54
CA TRP A 121 -13.23 -13.71 -5.70
C TRP A 121 -13.25 -12.77 -6.91
N SER A 122 -12.20 -12.83 -7.74
CA SER A 122 -12.10 -12.09 -8.99
C SER A 122 -11.65 -13.01 -10.13
N PRO A 123 -12.20 -12.87 -11.36
CA PRO A 123 -11.74 -13.61 -12.51
C PRO A 123 -10.28 -13.29 -12.90
N HIS A 124 -9.74 -12.20 -12.36
CA HIS A 124 -8.38 -11.74 -12.60
C HIS A 124 -7.34 -12.42 -11.69
N PHE A 125 -7.75 -13.17 -10.68
CA PHE A 125 -6.85 -13.92 -9.79
C PHE A 125 -5.93 -14.88 -10.52
N LYS A 126 -6.37 -15.42 -11.69
CA LYS A 126 -5.56 -16.29 -12.55
C LYS A 126 -4.28 -15.65 -13.09
N HIS A 127 -4.20 -14.32 -13.05
CA HIS A 127 -3.04 -13.55 -13.51
C HIS A 127 -2.17 -13.03 -12.36
N LEU A 128 -2.46 -13.38 -11.11
CA LEU A 128 -1.71 -12.93 -9.94
C LEU A 128 -0.77 -14.04 -9.46
N PRO A 129 0.47 -13.69 -9.08
CA PRO A 129 1.40 -14.65 -8.50
C PRO A 129 0.94 -15.05 -7.08
N PRO A 130 1.35 -16.21 -6.56
CA PRO A 130 1.02 -16.62 -5.18
C PRO A 130 1.34 -15.58 -4.13
N ALA A 131 2.41 -14.80 -4.32
CA ALA A 131 2.83 -13.74 -3.41
C ALA A 131 1.86 -12.54 -3.35
N ALA A 132 0.88 -12.45 -4.26
CA ALA A 132 -0.15 -11.41 -4.22
C ALA A 132 -1.27 -11.71 -3.22
N PHE A 133 -1.38 -12.96 -2.74
CA PHE A 133 -2.50 -13.40 -1.93
C PHE A 133 -2.14 -13.46 -0.44
N ALA A 134 -2.97 -12.82 0.40
CA ALA A 134 -3.03 -13.19 1.81
C ALA A 134 -3.64 -14.59 1.95
N LYS A 135 -3.20 -15.38 2.95
CA LYS A 135 -3.71 -16.75 3.19
C LYS A 135 -5.24 -16.81 3.37
N HIS A 136 -5.82 -15.80 3.98
CA HIS A 136 -7.26 -15.69 4.26
C HIS A 136 -8.06 -15.03 3.12
N LYS A 137 -7.42 -14.52 2.06
CA LYS A 137 -8.04 -13.97 0.83
C LYS A 137 -9.01 -12.79 1.03
N HIS A 138 -8.90 -12.04 2.12
CA HIS A 138 -9.71 -10.84 2.37
C HIS A 138 -9.12 -9.59 1.74
N TYR A 139 -7.88 -9.65 1.29
CA TYR A 139 -7.24 -8.66 0.46
C TYR A 139 -6.27 -9.33 -0.52
N VAL A 140 -5.99 -8.67 -1.62
CA VAL A 140 -5.12 -9.16 -2.69
C VAL A 140 -4.26 -8.01 -3.20
N ALA A 141 -2.98 -8.24 -3.38
CA ALA A 141 -2.09 -7.22 -3.92
C ALA A 141 -2.49 -6.82 -5.35
N ASP A 142 -2.60 -5.52 -5.59
CA ASP A 142 -2.78 -4.93 -6.92
C ASP A 142 -1.45 -4.44 -7.51
N ARG A 143 -0.47 -4.16 -6.66
CA ARG A 143 0.89 -3.74 -7.05
C ARG A 143 1.92 -4.05 -5.98
N PHE A 144 3.20 -3.93 -6.37
CA PHE A 144 4.34 -4.07 -5.47
C PHE A 144 5.18 -2.79 -5.44
N ASN A 145 5.74 -2.48 -4.28
CA ASN A 145 6.72 -1.42 -4.10
C ASN A 145 8.06 -2.05 -3.71
N PHE A 146 9.05 -2.00 -4.59
CA PHE A 146 10.36 -2.59 -4.32
C PHE A 146 11.31 -1.56 -3.72
N PHE A 147 11.90 -1.92 -2.58
CA PHE A 147 12.95 -1.16 -1.93
C PHE A 147 14.28 -1.35 -2.68
N THR A 148 14.81 -0.25 -3.15
CA THR A 148 16.07 -0.21 -3.89
C THR A 148 16.95 0.92 -3.39
N ILE A 149 18.21 0.95 -3.78
CA ILE A 149 19.00 2.17 -3.70
C ILE A 149 18.68 3.07 -4.90
N ALA A 150 18.87 4.37 -4.74
CA ALA A 150 18.97 5.29 -5.88
C ALA A 150 20.11 6.28 -5.67
N TYR A 151 20.66 6.79 -6.76
CA TYR A 151 21.81 7.66 -6.72
C TYR A 151 21.79 8.70 -7.85
N ASN A 152 22.42 9.85 -7.59
CA ASN A 152 22.58 10.90 -8.58
C ASN A 152 23.77 10.55 -9.52
N THR A 153 23.50 10.45 -10.81
CA THR A 153 24.48 10.01 -11.81
C THR A 153 25.58 11.03 -12.12
N ARG A 154 25.44 12.28 -11.65
CA ARG A 154 26.47 13.33 -11.75
C ARG A 154 27.40 13.32 -10.55
N LEU A 155 26.97 12.80 -9.40
CA LEU A 155 27.71 12.80 -8.14
C LEU A 155 28.33 11.45 -7.79
N VAL A 156 27.75 10.36 -8.30
CA VAL A 156 28.19 8.98 -8.04
C VAL A 156 28.60 8.36 -9.36
N LYS A 157 29.90 8.02 -9.49
CA LYS A 157 30.45 7.38 -10.69
C LYS A 157 29.97 5.92 -10.78
N PRO A 158 29.95 5.32 -11.97
CA PRO A 158 29.50 3.93 -12.16
C PRO A 158 30.24 2.90 -11.29
N ASP A 159 31.54 3.08 -11.07
CA ASP A 159 32.42 2.23 -10.25
C ASP A 159 32.27 2.46 -8.74
N GLU A 160 31.57 3.54 -8.35
CA GLU A 160 31.28 3.89 -6.95
C GLU A 160 29.91 3.41 -6.48
N VAL A 161 29.02 2.97 -7.40
CA VAL A 161 27.66 2.53 -7.09
C VAL A 161 27.71 1.26 -6.24
N PRO A 162 27.04 1.24 -5.05
CA PRO A 162 26.98 0.06 -4.21
C PRO A 162 26.45 -1.18 -4.96
N ASN A 163 27.09 -2.33 -4.75
CA ASN A 163 26.70 -3.63 -5.30
C ASN A 163 26.08 -4.54 -4.23
N SER A 164 26.34 -4.22 -2.97
CA SER A 164 25.84 -4.93 -1.79
C SER A 164 25.41 -3.95 -0.70
N TYR A 165 24.73 -4.44 0.35
CA TYR A 165 24.43 -3.64 1.53
C TYR A 165 25.70 -3.23 2.28
N GLU A 166 26.72 -4.07 2.30
CA GLU A 166 28.02 -3.80 2.93
C GLU A 166 28.72 -2.60 2.28
N ASP A 167 28.55 -2.37 0.99
CA ASP A 167 29.13 -1.22 0.29
C ASP A 167 28.57 0.13 0.76
N LEU A 168 27.36 0.13 1.37
CA LEU A 168 26.79 1.30 2.02
C LEU A 168 27.59 1.75 3.24
N LEU A 169 28.42 0.87 3.81
CA LEU A 169 29.27 1.17 4.96
C LEU A 169 30.65 1.74 4.57
N HIS A 170 30.91 1.94 3.28
CA HIS A 170 32.17 2.52 2.83
C HIS A 170 32.31 3.98 3.33
N PRO A 171 33.48 4.39 3.88
CA PRO A 171 33.67 5.72 4.50
C PRO A 171 33.27 6.92 3.63
N ARG A 172 33.31 6.78 2.29
CA ARG A 172 32.87 7.83 1.35
C ARG A 172 31.43 8.29 1.55
N TRP A 173 30.58 7.41 2.12
CA TRP A 173 29.15 7.63 2.31
C TRP A 173 28.79 8.29 3.64
N VAL A 174 29.75 8.55 4.53
CA VAL A 174 29.48 9.21 5.82
C VAL A 174 28.79 10.55 5.59
N GLY A 175 27.57 10.70 6.15
CA GLY A 175 26.73 11.88 6.01
C GLY A 175 26.07 12.09 4.64
N LYS A 176 26.23 11.13 3.70
CA LYS A 176 25.80 11.26 2.30
C LYS A 176 24.69 10.27 1.91
N ILE A 177 24.24 9.42 2.82
CA ILE A 177 23.16 8.46 2.57
C ILE A 177 21.84 9.04 3.06
N GLY A 178 20.82 9.03 2.21
CA GLY A 178 19.44 9.26 2.60
C GLY A 178 18.74 7.95 2.97
N ILE A 179 17.85 8.01 3.96
CA ILE A 179 16.98 6.89 4.37
C ILE A 179 15.57 7.43 4.61
N GLU A 180 14.53 6.68 4.18
CA GLU A 180 13.15 7.01 4.52
C GLU A 180 12.89 6.69 5.99
N ALA A 181 12.25 7.62 6.72
CA ALA A 181 12.15 7.59 8.17
C ALA A 181 11.17 6.53 8.73
N SER A 182 10.29 5.99 7.89
CA SER A 182 9.26 4.99 8.26
C SER A 182 9.46 3.62 7.59
N ASP A 183 10.67 3.31 7.09
CA ASP A 183 10.97 2.02 6.45
C ASP A 183 11.43 0.95 7.45
N ASP A 184 10.76 0.86 8.58
CA ASP A 184 11.03 -0.13 9.64
C ASP A 184 10.71 -1.56 9.20
N ASP A 185 9.78 -1.78 8.29
CA ASP A 185 9.51 -3.10 7.70
C ASP A 185 10.60 -3.56 6.72
N TRP A 186 11.19 -2.64 5.92
CA TRP A 186 12.39 -2.93 5.16
C TRP A 186 13.57 -3.31 6.07
N PHE A 187 13.80 -2.51 7.11
CA PHE A 187 14.79 -2.77 8.13
C PHE A 187 14.60 -4.16 8.75
N ALA A 188 13.40 -4.47 9.22
CA ALA A 188 13.05 -5.75 9.80
C ALA A 188 13.33 -6.92 8.83
N SER A 189 12.96 -6.74 7.56
CA SER A 189 13.12 -7.76 6.52
C SER A 189 14.59 -8.05 6.24
N ILE A 190 15.44 -7.02 6.13
CA ILE A 190 16.89 -7.18 5.97
C ILE A 190 17.51 -7.85 7.21
N VAL A 191 17.13 -7.39 8.41
CA VAL A 191 17.65 -7.97 9.66
C VAL A 191 17.30 -9.46 9.76
N LYS A 192 16.06 -9.83 9.46
CA LYS A 192 15.62 -11.23 9.48
C LYS A 192 16.35 -12.08 8.43
N HIS A 193 16.55 -11.56 7.24
CA HIS A 193 17.25 -12.26 6.17
C HIS A 193 18.74 -12.50 6.50
N MET A 194 19.42 -11.50 7.05
CA MET A 194 20.83 -11.61 7.48
C MET A 194 21.02 -12.48 8.74
N GLY A 195 19.92 -12.78 9.47
CA GLY A 195 19.94 -13.25 10.84
C GLY A 195 20.06 -12.10 11.85
N GLU A 196 19.23 -12.10 12.89
CA GLU A 196 18.99 -10.94 13.76
C GLU A 196 20.27 -10.29 14.30
N ALA A 197 21.20 -11.07 14.83
CA ALA A 197 22.44 -10.55 15.41
C ALA A 197 23.31 -9.82 14.35
N LYS A 198 23.50 -10.44 13.19
CA LYS A 198 24.28 -9.88 12.07
C LYS A 198 23.59 -8.66 11.46
N GLY A 199 22.29 -8.75 11.23
CA GLY A 199 21.51 -7.65 10.66
C GLY A 199 21.49 -6.42 11.58
N LEU A 200 21.24 -6.59 12.88
CA LEU A 200 21.31 -5.48 13.83
C LEU A 200 22.73 -4.89 13.92
N ALA A 201 23.79 -5.70 13.83
CA ALA A 201 25.17 -5.19 13.78
C ALA A 201 25.42 -4.37 12.52
N PHE A 202 24.91 -4.79 11.35
CA PHE A 202 24.95 -4.02 10.11
C PHE A 202 24.27 -2.66 10.27
N PHE A 203 23.03 -2.62 10.76
CA PHE A 203 22.29 -1.38 10.88
C PHE A 203 22.86 -0.43 11.95
N ARG A 204 23.49 -0.95 13.02
CA ARG A 204 24.27 -0.10 13.95
C ARG A 204 25.42 0.60 13.23
N LYS A 205 26.15 -0.07 12.35
CA LYS A 205 27.19 0.53 11.53
C LYS A 205 26.60 1.54 10.54
N LEU A 206 25.47 1.22 9.90
CA LEU A 206 24.81 2.15 8.99
C LEU A 206 24.32 3.42 9.72
N ALA A 207 23.83 3.31 10.93
CA ALA A 207 23.47 4.48 11.77
C ALA A 207 24.69 5.35 12.10
N GLN A 208 25.88 4.74 12.32
CA GLN A 208 27.14 5.47 12.54
C GLN A 208 27.61 6.23 11.29
N MET A 209 27.12 5.84 10.09
CA MET A 209 27.35 6.60 8.86
C MET A 209 26.61 7.94 8.81
N LYS A 210 25.82 8.27 9.83
CA LYS A 210 25.05 9.52 9.99
C LYS A 210 24.10 9.76 8.79
N PRO A 211 23.19 8.83 8.48
CA PRO A 211 22.30 9.00 7.35
C PRO A 211 21.36 10.17 7.55
N GLN A 212 20.94 10.79 6.46
CA GLN A 212 19.95 11.85 6.43
C GLN A 212 18.55 11.26 6.35
N LEU A 213 17.76 11.41 7.41
CA LEU A 213 16.39 10.93 7.43
C LEU A 213 15.44 11.92 6.76
N ARG A 214 14.54 11.41 5.93
CA ARG A 214 13.47 12.15 5.27
C ARG A 214 12.19 11.32 5.30
N THR A 215 11.04 11.96 5.38
CA THR A 215 9.75 11.30 5.25
C THR A 215 9.24 11.49 3.83
N GLY A 216 8.96 10.38 3.15
CA GLY A 216 8.42 10.35 1.79
C GLY A 216 9.44 9.93 0.73
N HIS A 217 9.17 8.79 0.08
CA HIS A 217 10.01 8.28 -1.03
C HIS A 217 10.02 9.23 -2.24
N THR A 218 8.95 10.01 -2.46
CA THR A 218 8.91 11.01 -3.52
C THR A 218 9.91 12.12 -3.26
N LEU A 219 9.91 12.66 -2.04
CA LEU A 219 10.89 13.68 -1.62
C LEU A 219 12.32 13.16 -1.75
N LEU A 220 12.60 11.95 -1.29
CA LEU A 220 13.94 11.35 -1.41
C LEU A 220 14.39 11.26 -2.87
N ALA A 221 13.50 10.85 -3.79
CA ALA A 221 13.84 10.80 -5.21
C ALA A 221 14.16 12.19 -5.77
N GLU A 222 13.40 13.21 -5.38
CA GLU A 222 13.60 14.60 -5.79
C GLU A 222 14.93 15.16 -5.26
N LEU A 223 15.26 14.90 -3.99
CA LEU A 223 16.54 15.31 -3.39
C LEU A 223 17.75 14.63 -4.06
N VAL A 224 17.60 13.35 -4.43
CA VAL A 224 18.64 12.66 -5.21
C VAL A 224 18.78 13.28 -6.59
N ALA A 225 17.68 13.51 -7.30
CA ALA A 225 17.71 14.12 -8.64
C ALA A 225 18.30 15.54 -8.62
N ALA A 226 17.99 16.33 -7.59
CA ALA A 226 18.55 17.66 -7.38
C ALA A 226 20.04 17.66 -7.01
N GLY A 227 20.58 16.52 -6.55
CA GLY A 227 21.97 16.39 -6.09
C GLY A 227 22.20 16.81 -4.63
N GLU A 228 21.13 17.03 -3.87
CA GLU A 228 21.24 17.33 -2.43
C GLU A 228 21.65 16.11 -1.62
N ILE A 229 21.21 14.92 -2.04
CA ILE A 229 21.60 13.63 -1.48
C ILE A 229 22.19 12.78 -2.60
N PRO A 230 23.48 12.42 -2.51
CA PRO A 230 24.12 11.64 -3.59
C PRO A 230 23.56 10.23 -3.75
N LEU A 231 23.17 9.58 -2.64
CA LEU A 231 22.76 8.18 -2.57
C LEU A 231 21.66 8.02 -1.51
N VAL A 232 20.65 7.24 -1.79
CA VAL A 232 19.66 6.77 -0.80
C VAL A 232 19.74 5.27 -0.65
N ALA A 233 19.63 4.77 0.58
CA ALA A 233 19.65 3.34 0.88
C ALA A 233 18.27 2.69 0.72
N THR A 234 17.20 3.46 0.89
CA THR A 234 15.82 2.99 0.69
C THR A 234 15.04 3.98 -0.17
N ILE A 235 14.49 3.47 -1.25
CA ILE A 235 13.52 4.19 -2.09
C ILE A 235 12.69 3.17 -2.85
N TYR A 236 11.45 3.47 -3.15
CA TYR A 236 10.73 2.66 -4.12
C TYR A 236 11.25 2.95 -5.53
N ASN A 237 11.67 1.91 -6.24
CA ASN A 237 12.26 2.02 -7.58
C ASN A 237 11.40 2.84 -8.55
N HIS A 238 10.07 2.72 -8.48
CA HIS A 238 9.16 3.47 -9.34
C HIS A 238 9.23 5.00 -9.15
N ASN A 239 9.63 5.49 -7.97
CA ASN A 239 9.83 6.93 -7.74
C ASN A 239 11.08 7.44 -8.47
N ALA A 240 12.17 6.68 -8.40
CA ALA A 240 13.38 7.01 -9.14
C ALA A 240 13.18 6.87 -10.67
N GLU A 241 12.51 5.79 -11.10
CA GLU A 241 12.20 5.54 -12.51
C GLU A 241 11.40 6.69 -13.14
N ARG A 242 10.38 7.18 -12.43
CA ARG A 242 9.58 8.31 -12.91
C ARG A 242 10.41 9.55 -13.21
N LEU A 243 11.42 9.84 -12.40
CA LEU A 243 12.32 10.97 -12.63
C LEU A 243 13.34 10.65 -13.72
N LEU A 244 13.85 9.42 -13.76
CA LEU A 244 14.78 8.93 -14.78
C LEU A 244 14.18 9.06 -16.19
N VAL A 245 12.96 8.57 -16.41
CA VAL A 245 12.31 8.64 -17.73
C VAL A 245 11.98 10.08 -18.16
N ASN A 246 11.93 11.02 -17.22
CA ASN A 246 11.81 12.44 -17.48
C ASN A 246 13.16 13.16 -17.60
N GLY A 247 14.26 12.44 -17.72
CA GLY A 247 15.58 12.96 -17.98
C GLY A 247 16.36 13.49 -16.76
N ALA A 248 15.87 13.24 -15.53
CA ALA A 248 16.60 13.63 -14.33
C ALA A 248 17.86 12.77 -14.14
N PRO A 249 18.93 13.32 -13.53
CA PRO A 249 20.20 12.61 -13.32
C PRO A 249 20.13 11.64 -12.12
N ILE A 250 19.20 10.72 -12.16
CA ILE A 250 18.98 9.70 -11.14
C ILE A 250 18.94 8.32 -11.79
N LYS A 251 19.48 7.33 -11.10
CA LYS A 251 19.31 5.90 -11.40
C LYS A 251 19.01 5.15 -10.11
N TRP A 252 18.43 3.98 -10.24
CA TRP A 252 18.18 3.06 -9.13
C TRP A 252 18.82 1.70 -9.40
N LYS A 253 19.01 0.93 -8.34
CA LYS A 253 19.57 -0.42 -8.40
C LYS A 253 18.98 -1.27 -7.29
N ALA A 254 18.54 -2.49 -7.64
CA ALA A 254 18.18 -3.51 -6.68
C ALA A 254 19.46 -4.11 -6.07
N LEU A 255 19.52 -4.20 -4.74
CA LEU A 255 20.56 -4.93 -4.01
C LEU A 255 20.01 -6.28 -3.55
N ASP A 256 20.87 -7.29 -3.48
CA ASP A 256 20.46 -8.59 -2.95
C ASP A 256 20.70 -8.65 -1.42
N PRO A 257 19.69 -9.00 -0.62
CA PRO A 257 18.29 -9.29 -0.99
C PRO A 257 17.48 -8.02 -1.28
N THR A 258 16.67 -8.07 -2.33
CA THR A 258 15.66 -7.03 -2.59
C THR A 258 14.33 -7.42 -1.96
N PHE A 259 13.68 -6.50 -1.26
CA PHE A 259 12.36 -6.71 -0.70
C PHE A 259 11.29 -5.87 -1.40
N GLY A 260 10.11 -6.46 -1.56
CA GLY A 260 8.91 -5.81 -2.06
C GLY A 260 7.83 -5.73 -1.00
N ARG A 261 7.20 -4.57 -0.87
CA ARG A 261 6.01 -4.36 -0.03
C ARG A 261 4.78 -4.52 -0.90
N PRO A 262 3.83 -5.43 -0.58
CA PRO A 262 2.57 -5.49 -1.30
C PRO A 262 1.70 -4.28 -0.94
N ASN A 263 1.08 -3.68 -1.95
CA ASN A 263 -0.10 -2.85 -1.80
C ASN A 263 -1.29 -3.65 -2.28
N ALA A 264 -2.40 -3.56 -1.59
CA ALA A 264 -3.52 -4.46 -1.81
C ALA A 264 -4.84 -3.73 -1.92
N VAL A 265 -5.79 -4.36 -2.59
CA VAL A 265 -7.18 -3.95 -2.65
C VAL A 265 -8.05 -4.90 -1.84
N ALA A 266 -9.13 -4.37 -1.26
CA ALA A 266 -10.08 -5.14 -0.48
C ALA A 266 -11.48 -4.53 -0.58
N VAL A 267 -12.51 -5.37 -0.41
CA VAL A 267 -13.90 -4.96 -0.21
C VAL A 267 -14.26 -4.96 1.26
N THR A 268 -15.12 -4.03 1.69
CA THR A 268 -15.53 -3.98 3.09
C THR A 268 -16.72 -4.90 3.37
N LYS A 269 -16.76 -5.44 4.59
CA LYS A 269 -17.80 -6.38 5.03
C LYS A 269 -19.19 -5.74 5.17
N ARG A 270 -19.25 -4.45 5.50
CA ARG A 270 -20.49 -3.76 5.87
C ARG A 270 -20.80 -2.55 4.99
N THR A 271 -20.38 -2.58 3.74
CA THR A 271 -20.74 -1.52 2.78
C THR A 271 -22.22 -1.55 2.43
N GLN A 272 -22.74 -0.39 2.03
CA GLN A 272 -24.06 -0.27 1.42
C GLN A 272 -24.01 -0.34 -0.13
N ARG A 273 -22.82 -0.43 -0.71
CA ARG A 273 -22.57 -0.44 -2.16
C ARG A 273 -21.68 -1.62 -2.58
N PRO A 274 -22.11 -2.87 -2.27
CA PRO A 274 -21.26 -4.03 -2.45
C PRO A 274 -20.92 -4.35 -3.91
N HIS A 275 -21.84 -4.05 -4.85
CA HIS A 275 -21.56 -4.28 -6.28
C HIS A 275 -20.55 -3.27 -6.81
N ALA A 276 -20.66 -1.99 -6.44
CA ALA A 276 -19.71 -0.96 -6.86
C ALA A 276 -18.33 -1.19 -6.23
N ALA A 277 -18.27 -1.66 -4.97
CA ALA A 277 -17.04 -2.05 -4.31
C ALA A 277 -16.33 -3.19 -5.05
N LEU A 278 -17.05 -4.27 -5.36
CA LEU A 278 -16.49 -5.41 -6.08
C LEU A 278 -16.10 -5.05 -7.51
N LEU A 279 -16.91 -4.24 -8.22
CA LEU A 279 -16.60 -3.75 -9.56
C LEU A 279 -15.30 -2.95 -9.58
N PHE A 280 -15.10 -2.07 -8.57
CA PHE A 280 -13.88 -1.28 -8.45
C PHE A 280 -12.65 -2.15 -8.20
N VAL A 281 -12.75 -3.11 -7.28
CA VAL A 281 -11.65 -4.05 -6.99
C VAL A 281 -11.32 -4.92 -8.20
N ASP A 282 -12.34 -5.46 -8.89
CA ASP A 282 -12.15 -6.20 -10.15
C ASP A 282 -11.44 -5.34 -11.20
N TYR A 283 -11.83 -4.07 -11.33
CA TYR A 283 -11.18 -3.15 -12.26
C TYR A 283 -9.71 -2.92 -11.93
N MET A 284 -9.37 -2.70 -10.65
CA MET A 284 -7.98 -2.54 -10.22
C MET A 284 -7.11 -3.77 -10.55
N LEU A 285 -7.69 -4.96 -10.47
CA LEU A 285 -7.01 -6.23 -10.78
C LEU A 285 -7.08 -6.63 -12.27
N SER A 286 -7.92 -5.96 -13.07
CA SER A 286 -8.10 -6.24 -14.50
C SER A 286 -6.85 -5.88 -15.31
N PRO A 287 -6.66 -6.48 -16.52
CA PRO A 287 -5.56 -6.08 -17.40
C PRO A 287 -5.52 -4.58 -17.68
N GLU A 288 -6.68 -3.93 -17.80
CA GLU A 288 -6.78 -2.48 -18.02
C GLU A 288 -6.30 -1.67 -16.80
N GLY A 289 -6.78 -1.99 -15.59
CA GLY A 289 -6.35 -1.32 -14.36
C GLY A 289 -4.85 -1.52 -14.10
N GLN A 290 -4.35 -2.73 -14.35
CA GLN A 290 -2.93 -3.07 -14.19
C GLN A 290 -2.05 -2.37 -15.23
N GLU A 291 -2.51 -2.21 -16.48
CA GLU A 291 -1.79 -1.43 -17.49
C GLU A 291 -1.77 0.07 -17.14
N LEU A 292 -2.84 0.62 -16.56
CA LEU A 292 -2.85 1.99 -16.05
C LEU A 292 -1.85 2.19 -14.92
N LEU A 293 -1.70 1.22 -14.01
CA LEU A 293 -0.65 1.24 -12.98
C LEU A 293 0.75 1.28 -13.62
N LYS A 294 1.01 0.42 -14.61
CA LYS A 294 2.27 0.41 -15.35
C LYS A 294 2.57 1.74 -16.03
N GLN A 295 1.58 2.34 -16.71
CA GLN A 295 1.71 3.66 -17.35
C GLN A 295 2.04 4.79 -16.35
N ARG A 296 1.76 4.58 -15.06
CA ARG A 296 2.16 5.46 -13.95
C ARG A 296 3.50 5.08 -13.32
N ASN A 297 4.28 4.25 -14.01
CA ASN A 297 5.54 3.67 -13.52
C ASN A 297 5.36 2.86 -12.22
N ARG A 298 4.14 2.40 -11.89
CA ARG A 298 3.92 1.44 -10.80
C ARG A 298 4.30 0.04 -11.24
N VAL A 299 4.52 -0.86 -10.28
CA VAL A 299 4.79 -2.26 -10.57
C VAL A 299 3.50 -3.06 -10.37
N PRO A 300 2.77 -3.41 -11.45
CA PRO A 300 1.56 -4.19 -11.35
C PRO A 300 1.81 -5.54 -10.68
N ALA A 301 0.84 -6.04 -9.92
CA ALA A 301 0.92 -7.39 -9.37
C ALA A 301 0.63 -8.46 -10.45
N SER A 302 -0.10 -8.11 -11.50
CA SER A 302 -0.47 -9.03 -12.56
C SER A 302 0.71 -9.47 -13.43
N THR A 303 0.89 -10.79 -13.58
CA THR A 303 1.87 -11.39 -14.48
C THR A 303 1.52 -11.23 -15.96
N ALA A 304 0.28 -10.81 -16.27
CA ALA A 304 -0.15 -10.52 -17.64
C ALA A 304 0.32 -9.13 -18.11
N VAL A 305 0.84 -8.29 -17.24
CA VAL A 305 1.35 -6.95 -17.56
C VAL A 305 2.83 -6.88 -17.24
N GLU A 306 3.66 -7.00 -18.27
CA GLU A 306 5.11 -6.95 -18.11
C GLU A 306 5.63 -5.55 -17.80
N THR A 307 6.63 -5.47 -16.91
CA THR A 307 7.36 -4.25 -16.58
C THR A 307 8.84 -4.55 -16.38
N SER A 308 9.72 -3.58 -16.66
CA SER A 308 11.13 -3.67 -16.35
C SER A 308 11.44 -3.49 -14.85
N LEU A 309 10.46 -2.99 -14.09
CA LEU A 309 10.64 -2.57 -12.70
C LEU A 309 10.67 -3.74 -11.69
N ASN A 310 10.53 -4.98 -12.15
CA ASN A 310 10.59 -6.21 -11.34
C ASN A 310 11.45 -7.33 -11.96
N LYS A 311 12.31 -7.00 -12.91
CA LYS A 311 13.19 -7.98 -13.60
C LYS A 311 14.48 -8.24 -12.79
N PHE A 312 14.35 -8.56 -11.51
CA PHE A 312 15.41 -8.94 -10.57
C PHE A 312 14.88 -9.91 -9.52
N PRO A 313 15.73 -10.71 -8.86
CA PRO A 313 15.31 -11.55 -7.73
C PRO A 313 14.78 -10.68 -6.57
N PHE A 314 13.71 -11.11 -5.94
CA PHE A 314 13.14 -10.41 -4.80
C PHE A 314 12.40 -11.33 -3.83
N HIS A 315 12.24 -10.85 -2.61
CA HIS A 315 11.39 -11.42 -1.58
C HIS A 315 10.23 -10.47 -1.29
N MET A 316 9.05 -11.02 -0.97
CA MET A 316 7.94 -10.20 -0.50
C MET A 316 7.97 -10.08 1.01
N ILE A 317 7.73 -8.88 1.50
CA ILE A 317 7.47 -8.63 2.92
C ILE A 317 6.15 -9.29 3.28
N ASP A 318 6.15 -10.10 4.35
CA ASP A 318 4.93 -10.72 4.88
C ASP A 318 4.21 -9.72 5.82
N PRO A 319 3.02 -9.21 5.44
CA PRO A 319 2.29 -8.24 6.25
C PRO A 319 1.91 -8.75 7.65
N VAL A 320 1.68 -10.06 7.77
CA VAL A 320 1.35 -10.71 9.06
C VAL A 320 2.53 -10.59 10.02
N ILE A 321 3.73 -10.95 9.54
CA ILE A 321 4.94 -10.91 10.36
C ILE A 321 5.28 -9.47 10.75
N VAL A 322 5.14 -8.52 9.81
CA VAL A 322 5.38 -7.09 10.09
C VAL A 322 4.48 -6.62 11.22
N LEU A 323 3.17 -6.92 11.14
CA LEU A 323 2.20 -6.49 12.16
C LEU A 323 2.43 -7.17 13.51
N ASP A 324 2.74 -8.48 13.52
CA ASP A 324 2.98 -9.23 14.76
C ASP A 324 4.24 -8.80 15.51
N GLU A 325 5.26 -8.38 14.78
CA GLU A 325 6.55 -7.97 15.35
C GLU A 325 6.74 -6.44 15.34
N GLN A 326 5.71 -5.66 14.96
CA GLN A 326 5.80 -4.22 14.75
C GLN A 326 6.48 -3.47 15.90
N ALA A 327 6.00 -3.66 17.13
CA ALA A 327 6.53 -2.97 18.30
C ALA A 327 8.03 -3.24 18.54
N LYS A 328 8.50 -4.45 18.22
CA LYS A 328 9.91 -4.83 18.31
C LYS A 328 10.75 -4.03 17.31
N TRP A 329 10.31 -4.01 16.04
CA TRP A 329 11.09 -3.41 14.97
C TRP A 329 11.03 -1.89 14.97
N GLU A 330 9.88 -1.29 15.28
CA GLU A 330 9.75 0.16 15.51
C GLU A 330 10.67 0.63 16.66
N LYS A 331 10.76 -0.14 17.75
CA LYS A 331 11.67 0.18 18.85
C LYS A 331 13.12 0.20 18.38
N HIS A 332 13.59 -0.87 17.71
CA HIS A 332 14.96 -0.93 17.20
C HIS A 332 15.24 0.18 16.17
N TRP A 333 14.31 0.41 15.26
CA TRP A 333 14.39 1.47 14.26
C TRP A 333 14.52 2.84 14.91
N SER A 334 13.62 3.15 15.84
CA SER A 334 13.65 4.41 16.58
C SER A 334 14.94 4.62 17.36
N GLU A 335 15.44 3.58 18.02
CA GLU A 335 16.70 3.64 18.79
C GLU A 335 17.92 3.89 17.90
N LEU A 336 17.94 3.33 16.69
CA LEU A 336 19.07 3.45 15.77
C LEU A 336 19.05 4.75 14.96
N PHE A 337 17.85 5.18 14.52
CA PHE A 337 17.76 6.23 13.51
C PHE A 337 16.97 7.48 13.95
N LEU A 338 15.98 7.38 14.85
CA LEU A 338 15.10 8.52 15.15
C LEU A 338 15.50 9.29 16.39
N LYS A 339 16.13 8.66 17.39
CA LYS A 339 16.54 9.33 18.63
C LYS A 339 17.65 10.35 18.35
N GLY A 340 17.32 11.62 18.58
CA GLY A 340 18.29 12.73 18.47
C GLY A 340 18.47 13.32 17.07
N GLN A 341 17.67 12.93 16.07
CA GLN A 341 17.70 13.51 14.73
C GLN A 341 16.49 14.39 14.43
N ALA A 342 16.74 15.55 13.78
CA ALA A 342 15.68 16.37 13.23
C ALA A 342 15.16 15.74 11.93
N ILE A 343 13.93 15.24 11.94
CA ILE A 343 13.28 14.67 10.73
C ILE A 343 12.63 15.82 9.97
N LYS A 344 13.12 16.11 8.75
CA LYS A 344 12.43 17.00 7.82
C LYS A 344 11.26 16.26 7.17
N ARG A 345 10.03 16.75 7.36
CA ARG A 345 8.79 16.20 6.78
C ARG A 345 8.46 16.92 5.49
N GLU A 346 7.83 16.20 4.57
CA GLU A 346 7.16 16.79 3.42
C GLU A 346 6.04 17.70 3.94
N ALA A 347 5.94 18.90 3.38
CA ALA A 347 4.78 19.75 3.64
C ALA A 347 3.54 19.09 3.03
N ASP A 348 2.49 18.87 3.84
CA ASP A 348 1.22 18.25 3.47
C ASP A 348 0.50 19.00 2.34
#